data_a476af2bfc4b99785594dde373958666
#
_entry.id   a476af2bfc4b99785594dde373958666
#
_cell.length_a   1.000
_cell.length_b   1.000
_cell.length_c   1.000
_cell.angle_alpha   90.00
_cell.angle_beta   90.00
_cell.angle_gamma   90.00
#
_symmetry.space_group_name_H-M   'P 1'
#
loop_
_entity.id
_entity.type
_entity.pdbx_description
1 polymer ?
#
loop_
_entity_poly.entity_id
_entity_poly.type
_entity_poly.pdbx_seq_one_letter_code
_entity_poly.pdbx_strand_id
1 'polypeptide(L)'
;VLSTVPVMFNYWAKPADTHDLSRYLNDHIAGVVKQYPKRFIGLGTLPMQAPDLAIQELERCVKEIGLAGVQIGSHINDWNLNAPELAEFFAAAEELDAAIFVHPWDMVGKEKMQKYWMPWLVGMPAETSLAINSMIFGGVLERHPNLRVAFAHGGGSFPATIGRIEHAYNVRPDLMTVDNPHNPRKYLKQIYLDTLVHDKGMLDYVVNLMGPEKLALGTDYPFPLGELEPGKLIASMDYDASVEDRLLHGTALEWL
;
A
#
# COMPACT_ATOMS: atom_id res chain seq x y z
N VAL A 1 -7.56 11.58 0.67
CA VAL A 1 -6.56 11.18 1.66
C VAL A 1 -5.28 11.96 1.43
N LEU A 2 -4.63 12.41 2.49
CA LEU A 2 -3.31 13.05 2.44
C LEU A 2 -2.27 12.11 3.05
N SER A 3 -1.12 11.98 2.40
CA SER A 3 0.02 11.22 2.89
C SER A 3 1.34 11.91 2.50
N THR A 4 2.43 11.48 3.08
CA THR A 4 3.77 11.97 2.78
C THR A 4 4.27 11.36 1.47
N VAL A 5 4.97 12.15 0.64
CA VAL A 5 5.60 11.62 -0.58
C VAL A 5 6.71 10.60 -0.23
N PRO A 6 6.88 9.50 -0.97
CA PRO A 6 7.79 8.40 -0.61
C PRO A 6 9.26 8.79 -0.45
N VAL A 7 9.73 9.84 -1.12
CA VAL A 7 11.10 10.36 -0.95
C VAL A 7 11.40 10.83 0.48
N MET A 8 10.36 11.02 1.31
CA MET A 8 10.49 11.43 2.70
C MET A 8 10.54 10.25 3.68
N PHE A 9 10.47 8.99 3.23
CA PHE A 9 10.59 7.82 4.12
C PHE A 9 11.93 7.77 4.84
N ASN A 10 13.03 8.07 4.12
CA ASN A 10 14.39 8.19 4.67
C ASN A 10 14.85 7.02 5.56
N TYR A 11 14.45 5.79 5.24
CA TYR A 11 14.82 4.59 6.02
C TYR A 11 16.33 4.33 6.07
N TRP A 12 17.12 4.94 5.20
CA TRP A 12 18.58 4.93 5.18
C TRP A 12 19.21 5.83 6.27
N ALA A 13 18.44 6.77 6.83
CA ALA A 13 18.94 7.75 7.81
C ALA A 13 18.96 7.15 9.23
N LYS A 14 19.55 7.89 10.18
CA LYS A 14 19.57 7.48 11.57
C LYS A 14 18.13 7.44 12.12
N PRO A 15 17.77 6.39 12.89
CA PRO A 15 16.42 6.24 13.42
C PRO A 15 15.84 7.47 14.12
N ALA A 16 16.64 8.13 14.98
CA ALA A 16 16.20 9.33 15.69
C ALA A 16 15.88 10.50 14.73
N ASP A 17 16.72 10.73 13.72
CA ASP A 17 16.51 11.81 12.75
C ASP A 17 15.25 11.54 11.90
N THR A 18 15.03 10.28 11.51
CA THR A 18 13.82 9.89 10.78
C THR A 18 12.57 9.98 11.66
N HIS A 19 12.68 9.61 12.93
CA HIS A 19 11.58 9.75 13.88
C HIS A 19 11.17 11.22 14.07
N ASP A 20 12.13 12.11 14.27
CA ASP A 20 11.85 13.55 14.39
C ASP A 20 11.20 14.12 13.12
N LEU A 21 11.71 13.73 11.94
CA LEU A 21 11.11 14.12 10.66
C LEU A 21 9.69 13.57 10.52
N SER A 22 9.47 12.30 10.86
CA SER A 22 8.14 11.67 10.80
C SER A 22 7.13 12.43 11.67
N ARG A 23 7.49 12.74 12.89
CA ARG A 23 6.64 13.53 13.81
C ARG A 23 6.29 14.90 13.23
N TYR A 24 7.27 15.61 12.69
CA TYR A 24 7.05 16.91 12.06
C TYR A 24 6.07 16.84 10.89
N LEU A 25 6.23 15.84 10.00
CA LEU A 25 5.35 15.65 8.85
C LEU A 25 3.94 15.22 9.28
N ASN A 26 3.84 14.33 10.26
CA ASN A 26 2.56 13.86 10.79
C ASN A 26 1.77 14.98 11.47
N ASP A 27 2.45 15.83 12.25
CA ASP A 27 1.83 17.00 12.88
C ASP A 27 1.33 18.00 11.83
N HIS A 28 2.07 18.18 10.74
CA HIS A 28 1.63 19.00 9.61
C HIS A 28 0.36 18.45 8.97
N ILE A 29 0.33 17.16 8.63
CA ILE A 29 -0.85 16.51 8.03
C ILE A 29 -2.05 16.60 8.98
N ALA A 30 -1.86 16.28 10.26
CA ALA A 30 -2.91 16.39 11.28
C ALA A 30 -3.45 17.83 11.40
N GLY A 31 -2.57 18.84 11.32
CA GLY A 31 -2.95 20.25 11.29
C GLY A 31 -3.86 20.60 10.10
N VAL A 32 -3.54 20.09 8.89
CA VAL A 32 -4.37 20.28 7.68
C VAL A 32 -5.72 19.57 7.83
N VAL A 33 -5.73 18.33 8.33
CA VAL A 33 -6.97 17.56 8.58
C VAL A 33 -7.85 18.30 9.58
N LYS A 34 -7.27 18.79 10.68
CA LYS A 34 -8.00 19.57 11.70
C LYS A 34 -8.60 20.87 11.14
N GLN A 35 -7.90 21.52 10.21
CA GLN A 35 -8.39 22.75 9.56
C GLN A 35 -9.52 22.44 8.57
N TYR A 36 -9.51 21.28 7.91
CA TYR A 36 -10.47 20.91 6.86
C TYR A 36 -11.04 19.49 7.08
N PRO A 37 -11.70 19.20 8.23
CA PRO A 37 -12.07 17.84 8.63
C PRO A 37 -13.14 17.18 7.74
N LYS A 38 -13.87 17.98 6.94
CA LYS A 38 -14.85 17.46 5.96
C LYS A 38 -14.25 17.18 4.59
N ARG A 39 -12.95 17.47 4.40
CA ARG A 39 -12.28 17.36 3.10
C ARG A 39 -11.12 16.37 3.11
N PHE A 40 -10.46 16.19 4.24
CA PHE A 40 -9.23 15.42 4.30
C PHE A 40 -9.25 14.42 5.45
N ILE A 41 -8.70 13.25 5.15
CA ILE A 41 -8.25 12.22 6.11
C ILE A 41 -6.75 12.09 5.92
N GLY A 42 -5.98 11.88 6.98
CA GLY A 42 -4.53 11.83 6.93
C GLY A 42 -3.98 10.43 7.20
N LEU A 43 -2.91 10.09 6.49
CA LEU A 43 -2.02 8.96 6.78
C LEU A 43 -0.65 9.51 7.17
N GLY A 44 -0.11 9.03 8.28
CA GLY A 44 1.22 9.41 8.75
C GLY A 44 2.35 8.68 8.03
N THR A 45 3.59 9.01 8.41
CA THR A 45 4.81 8.30 7.99
C THR A 45 5.61 7.89 9.23
N LEU A 46 6.43 6.84 9.12
CA LEU A 46 7.07 6.20 10.26
C LEU A 46 8.56 5.93 10.00
N PRO A 47 9.40 5.91 11.05
CA PRO A 47 10.80 5.48 10.97
C PRO A 47 10.91 3.94 10.96
N MET A 48 10.46 3.29 9.86
CA MET A 48 10.30 1.83 9.78
C MET A 48 11.60 1.03 9.97
N GLN A 49 12.77 1.64 9.76
CA GLN A 49 14.07 1.02 10.06
C GLN A 49 14.33 0.83 11.58
N ALA A 50 13.44 1.36 12.41
CA ALA A 50 13.46 1.20 13.87
C ALA A 50 12.04 0.85 14.35
N PRO A 51 11.63 -0.44 14.31
CA PRO A 51 10.27 -0.87 14.57
C PRO A 51 9.68 -0.37 15.90
N ASP A 52 10.46 -0.31 16.97
CA ASP A 52 10.01 0.22 18.25
C ASP A 52 9.58 1.70 18.18
N LEU A 53 10.37 2.53 17.47
CA LEU A 53 10.02 3.93 17.24
C LEU A 53 8.85 4.07 16.24
N ALA A 54 8.77 3.17 15.27
CA ALA A 54 7.66 3.13 14.32
C ALA A 54 6.33 2.81 15.02
N ILE A 55 6.31 1.84 15.93
CA ILE A 55 5.13 1.49 16.74
C ILE A 55 4.73 2.68 17.64
N GLN A 56 5.70 3.28 18.32
CA GLN A 56 5.43 4.46 19.16
C GLN A 56 4.78 5.60 18.37
N GLU A 57 5.30 5.91 17.19
CA GLU A 57 4.75 6.97 16.34
C GLU A 57 3.42 6.57 15.69
N LEU A 58 3.22 5.28 15.36
CA LEU A 58 1.92 4.77 14.90
C LEU A 58 0.84 4.98 15.97
N GLU A 59 1.14 4.62 17.22
CA GLU A 59 0.21 4.85 18.33
C GLU A 59 -0.12 6.33 18.49
N ARG A 60 0.88 7.21 18.42
CA ARG A 60 0.65 8.65 18.46
C ARG A 60 -0.21 9.15 17.30
N CYS A 61 0.07 8.67 16.08
CA CYS A 61 -0.72 9.02 14.90
C CYS A 61 -2.20 8.70 15.09
N VAL A 62 -2.53 7.50 15.55
CA VAL A 62 -3.92 7.05 15.69
C VAL A 62 -4.58 7.61 16.95
N LYS A 63 -3.94 7.48 18.11
CA LYS A 63 -4.57 7.78 19.41
C LYS A 63 -4.53 9.26 19.78
N GLU A 64 -3.48 10.01 19.39
CA GLU A 64 -3.28 11.38 19.88
C GLU A 64 -3.59 12.45 18.83
N ILE A 65 -3.12 12.28 17.59
CA ILE A 65 -3.28 13.29 16.53
C ILE A 65 -4.36 12.96 15.50
N GLY A 66 -5.04 11.80 15.62
CA GLY A 66 -6.26 11.46 14.90
C GLY A 66 -6.06 11.19 13.41
N LEU A 67 -4.92 10.61 13.02
CA LEU A 67 -4.72 10.07 11.67
C LEU A 67 -5.37 8.68 11.56
N ALA A 68 -5.86 8.32 10.37
CA ALA A 68 -6.52 7.03 10.14
C ALA A 68 -5.54 5.85 10.07
N GLY A 69 -4.27 6.13 9.91
CA GLY A 69 -3.22 5.13 9.75
C GLY A 69 -1.96 5.74 9.18
N VAL A 70 -1.20 4.95 8.40
CA VAL A 70 0.12 5.34 7.92
C VAL A 70 0.40 4.87 6.49
N GLN A 71 1.30 5.58 5.81
CA GLN A 71 1.90 5.14 4.57
C GLN A 71 3.32 4.62 4.84
N ILE A 72 3.65 3.46 4.30
CA ILE A 72 4.97 2.83 4.41
C ILE A 72 5.53 2.45 3.03
N GLY A 73 6.84 2.22 2.96
CA GLY A 73 7.50 1.72 1.75
C GLY A 73 7.19 0.27 1.44
N SER A 74 7.40 -0.13 0.19
CA SER A 74 7.29 -1.53 -0.28
C SER A 74 8.33 -2.47 0.37
N HIS A 75 9.39 -1.91 0.89
CA HIS A 75 10.44 -2.57 1.67
C HIS A 75 11.12 -1.56 2.60
N ILE A 76 11.85 -2.03 3.60
CA ILE A 76 12.59 -1.20 4.56
C ILE A 76 14.06 -1.51 4.43
N ASN A 77 14.79 -0.71 3.66
CA ASN A 77 16.17 -1.01 3.27
C ASN A 77 16.26 -2.43 2.66
N ASP A 78 16.96 -3.37 3.30
CA ASP A 78 17.10 -4.75 2.85
C ASP A 78 15.97 -5.68 3.32
N TRP A 79 15.01 -5.18 4.08
CA TRP A 79 13.88 -5.97 4.62
C TRP A 79 12.67 -5.92 3.70
N ASN A 80 12.26 -7.06 3.16
CA ASN A 80 10.91 -7.17 2.60
C ASN A 80 9.84 -7.13 3.71
N LEU A 81 8.58 -6.93 3.34
CA LEU A 81 7.49 -6.76 4.33
C LEU A 81 7.19 -8.02 5.16
N ASN A 82 7.79 -9.17 4.85
CA ASN A 82 7.71 -10.38 5.67
C ASN A 82 8.87 -10.52 6.67
N ALA A 83 9.78 -9.56 6.73
CA ALA A 83 10.93 -9.63 7.64
C ALA A 83 10.48 -9.75 9.10
N PRO A 84 11.13 -10.63 9.90
CA PRO A 84 10.76 -10.85 11.30
C PRO A 84 10.84 -9.58 12.15
N GLU A 85 11.70 -8.64 11.79
CA GLU A 85 11.84 -7.33 12.43
C GLU A 85 10.55 -6.49 12.38
N LEU A 86 9.68 -6.74 11.39
CA LEU A 86 8.42 -6.01 11.21
C LEU A 86 7.21 -6.70 11.87
N ALA A 87 7.40 -7.87 12.50
CA ALA A 87 6.28 -8.66 13.03
C ALA A 87 5.46 -7.90 14.08
N GLU A 88 6.12 -7.26 15.06
CA GLU A 88 5.47 -6.48 16.11
C GLU A 88 4.77 -5.22 15.56
N PHE A 89 5.30 -4.63 14.49
CA PHE A 89 4.66 -3.49 13.84
C PHE A 89 3.31 -3.89 13.23
N PHE A 90 3.23 -5.02 12.52
CA PHE A 90 1.95 -5.46 11.95
C PHE A 90 0.95 -5.87 13.03
N ALA A 91 1.41 -6.47 14.13
CA ALA A 91 0.57 -6.77 15.28
C ALA A 91 -0.01 -5.49 15.90
N ALA A 92 0.83 -4.47 16.12
CA ALA A 92 0.38 -3.17 16.65
C ALA A 92 -0.59 -2.46 15.69
N ALA A 93 -0.33 -2.51 14.37
CA ALA A 93 -1.21 -1.90 13.39
C ALA A 93 -2.59 -2.57 13.36
N GLU A 94 -2.66 -3.90 13.45
CA GLU A 94 -3.93 -4.65 13.55
C GLU A 94 -4.68 -4.33 14.85
N GLU A 95 -3.98 -4.29 16.00
CA GLU A 95 -4.59 -3.96 17.30
C GLU A 95 -5.15 -2.54 17.34
N LEU A 96 -4.47 -1.59 16.70
CA LEU A 96 -4.87 -0.20 16.59
C LEU A 96 -5.97 0.05 15.55
N ASP A 97 -6.33 -0.97 14.79
CA ASP A 97 -7.20 -0.86 13.61
C ASP A 97 -6.72 0.24 12.64
N ALA A 98 -5.40 0.35 12.48
CA ALA A 98 -4.76 1.38 11.67
C ALA A 98 -4.72 0.97 10.19
N ALA A 99 -5.12 1.88 9.29
CA ALA A 99 -4.97 1.67 7.86
C ALA A 99 -3.49 1.76 7.43
N ILE A 100 -3.01 0.79 6.67
CA ILE A 100 -1.66 0.80 6.10
C ILE A 100 -1.76 0.98 4.59
N PHE A 101 -1.10 2.03 4.05
CA PHE A 101 -0.92 2.21 2.62
C PHE A 101 0.53 1.90 2.24
N VAL A 102 0.73 0.90 1.40
CA VAL A 102 2.06 0.50 0.92
C VAL A 102 2.34 1.16 -0.42
N HIS A 103 3.37 2.00 -0.46
CA HIS A 103 3.79 2.68 -1.67
C HIS A 103 5.20 2.23 -2.11
N PRO A 104 5.43 1.93 -3.39
CA PRO A 104 6.75 1.54 -3.89
C PRO A 104 7.74 2.70 -3.77
N TRP A 105 8.96 2.35 -3.38
CA TRP A 105 10.09 3.29 -3.31
C TRP A 105 11.39 2.53 -3.54
N ASP A 106 12.47 3.24 -3.87
CA ASP A 106 13.83 2.70 -4.08
C ASP A 106 13.86 1.38 -4.89
N MET A 107 13.30 1.43 -6.09
CA MET A 107 12.93 0.28 -6.92
C MET A 107 14.10 -0.68 -7.18
N VAL A 108 13.83 -1.99 -7.03
CA VAL A 108 14.77 -3.07 -7.33
C VAL A 108 15.29 -3.00 -8.76
N GLY A 109 16.58 -3.19 -8.96
CA GLY A 109 17.18 -3.21 -10.30
C GLY A 109 17.32 -1.83 -10.95
N LYS A 110 17.15 -0.73 -10.20
CA LYS A 110 17.27 0.66 -10.69
C LYS A 110 18.59 0.94 -11.39
N GLU A 111 19.65 0.25 -11.02
CA GLU A 111 20.99 0.35 -11.64
C GLU A 111 21.00 -0.05 -13.12
N LYS A 112 20.01 -0.86 -13.57
CA LYS A 112 19.79 -1.25 -14.97
C LYS A 112 18.77 -0.37 -15.69
N MET A 113 18.11 0.54 -14.98
CA MET A 113 16.96 1.31 -15.44
C MET A 113 17.27 2.81 -15.62
N GLN A 114 18.48 3.16 -16.07
CA GLN A 114 18.98 4.55 -16.10
C GLN A 114 18.32 5.44 -17.17
N LYS A 115 17.56 4.89 -18.12
CA LYS A 115 16.94 5.63 -19.23
C LYS A 115 15.44 5.38 -19.29
N TYR A 116 14.74 6.22 -20.07
CA TYR A 116 13.33 6.06 -20.42
C TYR A 116 12.38 5.99 -19.23
N TRP A 117 12.77 6.57 -18.10
CA TRP A 117 11.97 6.57 -16.87
C TRP A 117 11.63 5.17 -16.34
N MET A 118 12.42 4.18 -16.72
CA MET A 118 12.21 2.76 -16.41
C MET A 118 12.04 2.42 -14.91
N PRO A 119 12.66 3.11 -13.93
CA PRO A 119 12.37 2.83 -12.53
C PRO A 119 10.88 2.96 -12.20
N TRP A 120 10.20 3.97 -12.78
CA TRP A 120 8.76 4.18 -12.57
C TRP A 120 7.88 3.28 -13.44
N LEU A 121 8.32 2.98 -14.69
CA LEU A 121 7.52 2.20 -15.63
C LEU A 121 7.61 0.68 -15.37
N VAL A 122 8.73 0.19 -14.87
CA VAL A 122 9.02 -1.24 -14.67
C VAL A 122 9.30 -1.55 -13.21
N GLY A 123 10.17 -0.76 -12.58
CA GLY A 123 10.60 -0.96 -11.20
C GLY A 123 9.46 -0.83 -10.20
N MET A 124 8.68 0.25 -10.27
CA MET A 124 7.55 0.46 -9.36
C MET A 124 6.52 -0.66 -9.37
N PRO A 125 6.00 -1.09 -10.53
CA PRO A 125 5.08 -2.23 -10.57
C PRO A 125 5.69 -3.53 -10.04
N ALA A 126 6.98 -3.75 -10.24
CA ALA A 126 7.69 -4.93 -9.72
C ALA A 126 7.82 -4.87 -8.20
N GLU A 127 8.17 -3.69 -7.63
CA GLU A 127 8.28 -3.48 -6.18
C GLU A 127 6.96 -3.72 -5.47
N THR A 128 5.86 -3.16 -5.96
CA THR A 128 4.54 -3.39 -5.38
C THR A 128 4.17 -4.88 -5.41
N SER A 129 4.47 -5.57 -6.51
CA SER A 129 4.23 -7.01 -6.61
C SER A 129 5.10 -7.80 -5.63
N LEU A 130 6.37 -7.43 -5.44
CA LEU A 130 7.26 -8.06 -4.46
C LEU A 130 6.72 -7.87 -3.04
N ALA A 131 6.28 -6.66 -2.69
CA ALA A 131 5.70 -6.35 -1.38
C ALA A 131 4.46 -7.22 -1.09
N ILE A 132 3.50 -7.31 -2.02
CA ILE A 132 2.30 -8.15 -1.86
C ILE A 132 2.69 -9.62 -1.69
N ASN A 133 3.57 -10.14 -2.56
CA ASN A 133 3.99 -11.55 -2.50
C ASN A 133 4.74 -11.86 -1.20
N SER A 134 5.60 -10.95 -0.70
CA SER A 134 6.30 -11.16 0.57
C SER A 134 5.33 -11.24 1.75
N MET A 135 4.29 -10.40 1.80
CA MET A 135 3.27 -10.48 2.85
C MET A 135 2.42 -11.75 2.75
N ILE A 136 2.09 -12.21 1.53
CA ILE A 136 1.32 -13.44 1.32
C ILE A 136 2.17 -14.66 1.71
N PHE A 137 3.30 -14.87 1.06
CA PHE A 137 4.10 -16.09 1.25
C PHE A 137 4.83 -16.12 2.59
N GLY A 138 5.23 -14.98 3.14
CA GLY A 138 5.79 -14.87 4.49
C GLY A 138 4.73 -14.95 5.60
N GLY A 139 3.45 -15.16 5.26
CA GLY A 139 2.36 -15.41 6.20
C GLY A 139 1.94 -14.19 7.04
N VAL A 140 2.31 -12.97 6.67
CA VAL A 140 1.89 -11.76 7.38
C VAL A 140 0.36 -11.64 7.38
N LEU A 141 -0.26 -11.78 6.20
CA LEU A 141 -1.71 -11.71 6.07
C LEU A 141 -2.45 -12.88 6.74
N GLU A 142 -1.80 -14.02 6.91
CA GLU A 142 -2.37 -15.16 7.65
C GLU A 142 -2.35 -14.93 9.16
N ARG A 143 -1.27 -14.35 9.69
CA ARG A 143 -1.15 -14.02 11.12
C ARG A 143 -2.01 -12.83 11.54
N HIS A 144 -2.27 -11.91 10.60
CA HIS A 144 -3.01 -10.67 10.84
C HIS A 144 -4.24 -10.58 9.91
N PRO A 145 -5.29 -11.37 10.16
CA PRO A 145 -6.46 -11.46 9.26
C PRO A 145 -7.30 -10.18 9.19
N ASN A 146 -7.19 -9.30 10.19
CA ASN A 146 -7.93 -8.03 10.24
C ASN A 146 -7.07 -6.82 9.81
N LEU A 147 -5.83 -7.05 9.37
CA LEU A 147 -4.95 -5.98 8.95
C LEU A 147 -5.51 -5.25 7.72
N ARG A 148 -5.71 -3.94 7.84
CA ARG A 148 -6.22 -3.10 6.75
C ARG A 148 -5.07 -2.57 5.91
N VAL A 149 -4.67 -3.33 4.88
CA VAL A 149 -3.54 -2.98 4.02
C VAL A 149 -3.97 -2.73 2.58
N ALA A 150 -3.60 -1.57 2.03
CA ALA A 150 -3.81 -1.18 0.66
C ALA A 150 -2.47 -0.97 -0.07
N PHE A 151 -2.44 -1.25 -1.37
CA PHE A 151 -1.25 -1.13 -2.21
C PHE A 151 -1.48 -0.17 -3.36
N ALA A 152 -0.49 0.67 -3.63
CA ALA A 152 -0.53 1.68 -4.67
C ALA A 152 -0.50 1.09 -6.09
N HIS A 153 -0.97 1.91 -7.04
CA HIS A 153 -0.85 1.69 -8.50
C HIS A 153 -1.48 0.38 -8.97
N GLY A 154 -2.73 0.14 -8.52
CA GLY A 154 -3.48 -1.06 -8.87
C GLY A 154 -2.81 -2.37 -8.43
N GLY A 155 -1.94 -2.32 -7.40
CA GLY A 155 -1.15 -3.49 -6.96
C GLY A 155 0.04 -3.81 -7.88
N GLY A 156 0.45 -2.87 -8.72
CA GLY A 156 1.57 -3.02 -9.65
C GLY A 156 1.38 -4.17 -10.64
N SER A 157 2.37 -5.04 -10.77
CA SER A 157 2.26 -6.22 -11.66
C SER A 157 1.59 -7.43 -11.02
N PHE A 158 1.23 -7.37 -9.72
CA PHE A 158 0.65 -8.52 -9.00
C PHE A 158 -0.66 -9.03 -9.63
N PRO A 159 -1.67 -8.20 -9.95
CA PRO A 159 -2.90 -8.70 -10.55
C PRO A 159 -2.67 -9.42 -11.88
N ALA A 160 -1.83 -8.86 -12.75
CA ALA A 160 -1.52 -9.46 -14.05
C ALA A 160 -0.73 -10.79 -13.93
N THR A 161 -0.02 -11.00 -12.83
CA THR A 161 0.82 -12.18 -12.60
C THR A 161 0.21 -13.21 -11.64
N ILE A 162 -0.97 -12.97 -11.08
CA ILE A 162 -1.59 -13.86 -10.09
C ILE A 162 -1.75 -15.32 -10.58
N GLY A 163 -2.05 -15.51 -11.85
CA GLY A 163 -2.12 -16.85 -12.44
C GLY A 163 -0.77 -17.57 -12.44
N ARG A 164 0.33 -16.85 -12.70
CA ARG A 164 1.69 -17.39 -12.62
C ARG A 164 2.08 -17.72 -11.17
N ILE A 165 1.71 -16.85 -10.23
CA ILE A 165 1.97 -17.03 -8.80
C ILE A 165 1.26 -18.27 -8.27
N GLU A 166 -0.03 -18.42 -8.58
CA GLU A 166 -0.81 -19.61 -8.21
C GLU A 166 -0.27 -20.89 -8.88
N HIS A 167 0.14 -20.81 -10.14
CA HIS A 167 0.74 -21.96 -10.82
C HIS A 167 2.04 -22.39 -10.12
N ALA A 168 2.90 -21.44 -9.73
CA ALA A 168 4.10 -21.74 -8.97
C ALA A 168 3.79 -22.43 -7.62
N TYR A 169 2.78 -21.94 -6.90
CA TYR A 169 2.29 -22.57 -5.68
C TYR A 169 1.90 -24.05 -5.91
N ASN A 170 1.23 -24.35 -7.02
CA ASN A 170 0.76 -25.70 -7.33
C ASN A 170 1.89 -26.65 -7.75
N VAL A 171 2.91 -26.16 -8.48
CA VAL A 171 3.97 -27.01 -9.08
C VAL A 171 5.26 -27.06 -8.25
N ARG A 172 5.46 -26.10 -7.34
CA ARG A 172 6.63 -26.04 -6.47
C ARG A 172 6.24 -25.75 -5.02
N PRO A 173 5.36 -26.57 -4.41
CA PRO A 173 4.98 -26.38 -3.01
C PRO A 173 6.18 -26.43 -2.05
N ASP A 174 7.22 -27.17 -2.40
CA ASP A 174 8.49 -27.22 -1.69
C ASP A 174 9.17 -25.85 -1.49
N LEU A 175 8.93 -24.90 -2.38
CA LEU A 175 9.46 -23.54 -2.31
C LEU A 175 8.41 -22.51 -1.86
N MET A 176 7.15 -22.73 -2.22
CA MET A 176 6.11 -21.71 -2.08
C MET A 176 5.35 -21.80 -0.74
N THR A 177 5.43 -22.94 -0.05
CA THR A 177 4.69 -23.17 1.22
C THR A 177 5.60 -23.22 2.46
N VAL A 178 6.76 -22.58 2.38
CA VAL A 178 7.76 -22.61 3.48
C VAL A 178 7.21 -21.95 4.75
N ASP A 179 6.65 -20.74 4.62
CA ASP A 179 6.14 -19.97 5.76
C ASP A 179 4.61 -19.87 5.77
N ASN A 180 3.96 -20.13 4.64
CA ASN A 180 2.50 -20.08 4.51
C ASN A 180 1.99 -21.18 3.58
N PRO A 181 1.22 -22.17 4.09
CA PRO A 181 0.75 -23.30 3.29
C PRO A 181 -0.47 -22.99 2.41
N HIS A 182 -1.02 -21.79 2.47
CA HIS A 182 -2.28 -21.46 1.80
C HIS A 182 -2.09 -20.92 0.39
N ASN A 183 -3.09 -21.20 -0.48
CA ASN A 183 -3.13 -20.67 -1.85
C ASN A 183 -3.14 -19.12 -1.83
N PRO A 184 -2.31 -18.44 -2.64
CA PRO A 184 -2.19 -16.98 -2.66
C PRO A 184 -3.50 -16.26 -2.97
N ARG A 185 -4.43 -16.85 -3.74
CA ARG A 185 -5.75 -16.24 -4.02
C ARG A 185 -6.64 -16.08 -2.78
N LYS A 186 -6.38 -16.82 -1.70
CA LYS A 186 -7.08 -16.66 -0.42
C LYS A 186 -7.05 -15.19 0.05
N TYR A 187 -5.95 -14.49 -0.22
CA TYR A 187 -5.68 -13.15 0.32
C TYR A 187 -6.19 -12.00 -0.54
N LEU A 188 -6.74 -12.27 -1.75
CA LEU A 188 -7.28 -11.22 -2.62
C LEU A 188 -8.42 -10.43 -1.98
N LYS A 189 -9.18 -11.06 -1.07
CA LYS A 189 -10.28 -10.40 -0.34
C LYS A 189 -9.84 -9.72 0.96
N GLN A 190 -8.58 -9.84 1.33
CA GLN A 190 -8.01 -9.23 2.53
C GLN A 190 -7.28 -7.92 2.22
N ILE A 191 -6.63 -7.81 1.05
CA ILE A 191 -5.90 -6.63 0.62
C ILE A 191 -6.79 -5.66 -0.18
N TYR A 192 -6.42 -4.39 -0.17
CA TYR A 192 -7.01 -3.34 -1.00
C TYR A 192 -5.99 -2.86 -2.04
N LEU A 193 -6.48 -2.39 -3.19
CA LEU A 193 -5.66 -1.74 -4.22
C LEU A 193 -6.27 -0.39 -4.56
N ASP A 194 -5.48 0.51 -5.11
CA ASP A 194 -6.05 1.69 -5.74
C ASP A 194 -6.41 1.46 -7.22
N THR A 195 -7.10 2.42 -7.82
CA THR A 195 -7.56 2.36 -9.22
C THR A 195 -6.63 3.03 -10.21
N LEU A 196 -5.40 3.39 -9.82
CA LEU A 196 -4.45 4.09 -10.68
C LEU A 196 -3.77 3.13 -11.65
N VAL A 197 -4.46 2.77 -12.72
CA VAL A 197 -4.01 1.77 -13.72
C VAL A 197 -3.95 2.33 -15.15
N HIS A 198 -4.46 3.55 -15.41
CA HIS A 198 -4.40 4.31 -16.67
C HIS A 198 -5.03 3.64 -17.91
N ASP A 199 -5.65 2.48 -17.76
CA ASP A 199 -6.23 1.73 -18.88
C ASP A 199 -7.57 1.10 -18.50
N LYS A 200 -8.58 1.22 -19.39
CA LYS A 200 -9.94 0.70 -19.16
C LYS A 200 -9.97 -0.82 -18.99
N GLY A 201 -9.25 -1.54 -19.86
CA GLY A 201 -9.21 -3.00 -19.80
C GLY A 201 -8.52 -3.50 -18.52
N MET A 202 -7.49 -2.78 -18.07
CA MET A 202 -6.82 -3.11 -16.81
C MET A 202 -7.71 -2.80 -15.60
N LEU A 203 -8.43 -1.67 -15.60
CA LEU A 203 -9.37 -1.35 -14.52
C LEU A 203 -10.47 -2.41 -14.44
N ASP A 204 -11.08 -2.77 -15.57
CA ASP A 204 -12.10 -3.82 -15.62
C ASP A 204 -11.56 -5.17 -15.12
N TYR A 205 -10.35 -5.54 -15.54
CA TYR A 205 -9.70 -6.75 -15.07
C TYR A 205 -9.50 -6.76 -13.54
N VAL A 206 -9.02 -5.65 -12.96
CA VAL A 206 -8.76 -5.57 -11.51
C VAL A 206 -10.07 -5.55 -10.73
N VAL A 207 -11.11 -4.87 -11.22
CA VAL A 207 -12.47 -4.89 -10.64
C VAL A 207 -13.02 -6.32 -10.60
N ASN A 208 -12.90 -7.06 -11.72
CA ASN A 208 -13.37 -8.45 -11.78
C ASN A 208 -12.55 -9.39 -10.88
N LEU A 209 -11.25 -9.16 -10.72
CA LEU A 209 -10.36 -9.99 -9.90
C LEU A 209 -10.58 -9.78 -8.40
N MET A 210 -10.63 -8.54 -7.98
CA MET A 210 -10.64 -8.15 -6.56
C MET A 210 -12.05 -8.00 -5.99
N GLY A 211 -12.97 -7.50 -6.80
CA GLY A 211 -14.27 -6.94 -6.41
C GLY A 211 -14.17 -5.44 -6.12
N PRO A 212 -15.21 -4.67 -6.43
CA PRO A 212 -15.21 -3.22 -6.23
C PRO A 212 -15.02 -2.82 -4.77
N GLU A 213 -15.39 -3.69 -3.82
CA GLU A 213 -15.21 -3.51 -2.37
C GLU A 213 -13.73 -3.58 -1.92
N LYS A 214 -12.81 -3.87 -2.82
CA LYS A 214 -11.35 -3.92 -2.55
C LYS A 214 -10.56 -2.92 -3.38
N LEU A 215 -11.25 -2.00 -4.05
CA LEU A 215 -10.62 -0.99 -4.90
C LEU A 215 -11.05 0.42 -4.47
N ALA A 216 -10.08 1.29 -4.25
CA ALA A 216 -10.30 2.68 -3.87
C ALA A 216 -9.69 3.64 -4.90
N LEU A 217 -10.30 4.79 -5.13
CA LEU A 217 -9.74 5.82 -6.01
C LEU A 217 -8.34 6.23 -5.56
N GLY A 218 -7.34 6.01 -6.42
CA GLY A 218 -5.99 6.52 -6.29
C GLY A 218 -5.67 7.56 -7.35
N THR A 219 -4.89 8.56 -7.02
CA THR A 219 -4.56 9.65 -7.95
C THR A 219 -3.08 9.87 -8.15
N ASP A 220 -2.25 9.52 -7.18
CA ASP A 220 -0.82 9.85 -7.16
C ASP A 220 -0.54 11.35 -7.45
N TYR A 221 -1.54 12.20 -7.17
CA TYR A 221 -1.41 13.65 -7.38
C TYR A 221 -0.37 14.25 -6.41
N PRO A 222 0.55 15.14 -6.85
CA PRO A 222 0.58 15.83 -8.15
C PRO A 222 1.65 15.26 -9.13
N PHE A 223 1.99 14.00 -9.04
CA PHE A 223 3.05 13.42 -9.89
C PHE A 223 2.62 13.30 -11.36
N PRO A 224 3.58 13.37 -12.32
CA PRO A 224 3.25 13.29 -13.74
C PRO A 224 2.63 11.96 -14.20
N LEU A 225 2.86 10.85 -13.47
CA LEU A 225 2.19 9.56 -13.69
C LEU A 225 0.88 9.44 -12.91
N GLY A 226 0.49 10.48 -12.16
CA GLY A 226 -0.77 10.53 -11.45
C GLY A 226 -1.96 10.84 -12.36
N GLU A 227 -3.16 10.69 -11.81
CA GLU A 227 -4.41 11.10 -12.46
C GLU A 227 -4.73 12.55 -12.09
N LEU A 228 -4.57 13.46 -13.06
CA LEU A 228 -4.82 14.90 -12.85
C LEU A 228 -6.31 15.27 -12.87
N GLU A 229 -7.17 14.38 -13.38
CA GLU A 229 -8.63 14.48 -13.34
C GLU A 229 -9.17 13.29 -12.54
N PRO A 230 -9.15 13.36 -11.18
CA PRO A 230 -9.49 12.23 -10.31
C PRO A 230 -10.84 11.61 -10.64
N GLY A 231 -10.88 10.28 -10.83
CA GLY A 231 -12.10 9.54 -11.14
C GLY A 231 -12.50 9.55 -12.61
N LYS A 232 -11.78 10.26 -13.50
CA LYS A 232 -12.12 10.32 -14.93
C LYS A 232 -12.12 8.95 -15.60
N LEU A 233 -11.14 8.11 -15.27
CA LEU A 233 -11.08 6.75 -15.79
C LEU A 233 -12.32 5.95 -15.34
N ILE A 234 -12.67 5.98 -14.07
CA ILE A 234 -13.85 5.30 -13.49
C ILE A 234 -15.12 5.80 -14.18
N ALA A 235 -15.34 7.11 -14.25
CA ALA A 235 -16.51 7.72 -14.90
C ALA A 235 -16.60 7.43 -16.41
N SER A 236 -15.51 7.01 -17.05
CA SER A 236 -15.49 6.61 -18.45
C SER A 236 -15.83 5.14 -18.69
N MET A 237 -16.02 4.36 -17.60
CA MET A 237 -16.47 2.96 -17.65
C MET A 237 -18.00 2.90 -17.64
N ASP A 238 -18.54 1.80 -18.08
CA ASP A 238 -20.00 1.54 -18.07
C ASP A 238 -20.34 0.66 -16.86
N TYR A 239 -19.99 1.16 -15.65
CA TYR A 239 -20.29 0.45 -14.40
C TYR A 239 -21.65 0.85 -13.83
N ASP A 240 -22.27 -0.08 -13.13
CA ASP A 240 -23.44 0.24 -12.33
C ASP A 240 -23.11 1.27 -11.24
N ALA A 241 -24.08 2.13 -10.89
CA ALA A 241 -23.89 3.18 -9.89
C ALA A 241 -23.35 2.70 -8.55
N SER A 242 -23.67 1.47 -8.14
CA SER A 242 -23.14 0.86 -6.90
C SER A 242 -21.66 0.51 -6.99
N VAL A 243 -21.19 0.10 -8.16
CA VAL A 243 -19.78 -0.18 -8.42
C VAL A 243 -19.00 1.12 -8.48
N GLU A 244 -19.51 2.11 -9.23
CA GLU A 244 -18.91 3.44 -9.33
C GLU A 244 -18.76 4.11 -7.96
N ASP A 245 -19.80 4.07 -7.13
CA ASP A 245 -19.80 4.58 -5.76
C ASP A 245 -18.70 3.94 -4.91
N ARG A 246 -18.56 2.60 -4.96
CA ARG A 246 -17.50 1.88 -4.28
C ARG A 246 -16.11 2.34 -4.70
N LEU A 247 -15.85 2.41 -6.00
CA LEU A 247 -14.56 2.79 -6.55
C LEU A 247 -14.18 4.23 -6.21
N LEU A 248 -15.15 5.18 -6.28
CA LEU A 248 -14.90 6.59 -6.06
C LEU A 248 -14.67 6.97 -4.60
N HIS A 249 -15.39 6.34 -3.65
CA HIS A 249 -15.26 6.70 -2.23
C HIS A 249 -15.66 5.61 -1.23
N GLY A 250 -16.63 4.75 -1.52
CA GLY A 250 -17.18 3.81 -0.54
C GLY A 250 -16.14 2.86 0.04
N THR A 251 -15.29 2.29 -0.81
CA THR A 251 -14.21 1.38 -0.38
C THR A 251 -13.13 2.11 0.42
N ALA A 252 -12.77 3.34 0.03
CA ALA A 252 -11.79 4.13 0.77
C ALA A 252 -12.28 4.46 2.20
N LEU A 253 -13.57 4.79 2.34
CA LEU A 253 -14.17 5.08 3.66
C LEU A 253 -14.29 3.85 4.56
N GLU A 254 -14.43 2.65 3.96
CA GLU A 254 -14.45 1.39 4.71
C GLU A 254 -13.03 0.94 5.11
N TRP A 255 -12.04 1.19 4.26
CA TRP A 255 -10.66 0.85 4.55
C TRP A 255 -10.02 1.78 5.59
N LEU A 256 -10.39 3.06 5.63
CA LEU A 256 -9.90 4.09 6.57
C LEU A 256 -10.66 4.07 7.89
#